data_8f222ffcdbe054f7c5860479fe077304
#
_entry.id   8f222ffcdbe054f7c5860479fe077304
#
_cell.length_a   1.000
_cell.length_b   1.000
_cell.length_c   1.000
_cell.angle_alpha   90.00
_cell.angle_beta   90.00
_cell.angle_gamma   90.00
#
_symmetry.space_group_name_H-M   'P 1'
#
loop_
_entity.id
_entity.type
_entity.pdbx_description
1 polymer ?
#
loop_
_entity_poly.entity_id
_entity_poly.type
_entity_poly.pdbx_seq_one_letter_code
_entity_poly.pdbx_strand_id
1 'polypeptide(L)'
;MNKFLKISDTKNHKLLIIFIISLFIVSCSDPEVSLEKITISGEISIAETIEINQPINLTIFHAISGIGFQEHPLYEIESFTSDQLTFQHTFDYDAKGNRGLLIYAWVDLDGDGINCTPVSRTDLAGVAINEEFPKTNEVFQVEIKTPCVGPDWFYPGK
;
A
#
# COMPACT_ATOMS: atom_id res chain seq x y z
N MET A 1 35.23 61.35 37.80
CA MET A 1 35.97 60.12 38.07
C MET A 1 35.12 58.95 37.56
N ASN A 2 35.31 58.60 36.27
CA ASN A 2 34.52 57.58 35.61
C ASN A 2 35.29 56.23 35.62
N LYS A 3 34.74 55.24 36.30
CA LYS A 3 35.25 53.86 36.24
C LYS A 3 34.54 53.13 35.08
N PHE A 4 35.30 52.81 34.05
CA PHE A 4 34.90 51.90 32.99
C PHE A 4 34.79 50.46 33.51
N LEU A 5 33.61 49.87 33.40
CA LEU A 5 33.40 48.45 33.55
C LEU A 5 33.80 47.74 32.25
N LYS A 6 34.93 47.04 32.30
CA LYS A 6 35.42 46.20 31.23
C LYS A 6 34.74 44.83 31.34
N ILE A 7 33.69 44.56 30.58
CA ILE A 7 33.09 43.25 30.50
C ILE A 7 33.90 42.44 29.50
N SER A 8 34.82 41.63 30.05
CA SER A 8 35.51 40.58 29.31
C SER A 8 34.74 39.29 29.51
N ASP A 9 33.91 38.91 28.56
CA ASP A 9 33.33 37.56 28.59
C ASP A 9 33.09 36.96 27.20
N THR A 10 34.14 36.92 26.40
CA THR A 10 34.14 36.22 25.10
C THR A 10 34.18 34.71 25.19
N LYS A 11 34.45 34.13 26.39
CA LYS A 11 34.48 32.67 26.61
C LYS A 11 33.09 32.07 26.72
N ASN A 12 32.16 32.79 27.35
CA ASN A 12 30.81 32.28 27.60
C ASN A 12 29.96 32.24 26.31
N HIS A 13 30.17 33.18 25.38
CA HIS A 13 29.48 33.17 24.07
C HIS A 13 29.86 31.97 23.21
N LYS A 14 31.13 31.54 23.21
CA LYS A 14 31.54 30.34 22.44
C LYS A 14 30.93 29.07 23.02
N LEU A 15 30.83 28.98 24.35
CA LEU A 15 30.19 27.83 24.99
C LEU A 15 28.67 27.77 24.72
N LEU A 16 28.01 28.91 24.74
CA LEU A 16 26.59 29.01 24.47
C LEU A 16 26.27 28.65 23.04
N ILE A 17 27.10 29.09 22.05
CA ILE A 17 26.90 28.74 20.64
C ILE A 17 27.10 27.25 20.38
N ILE A 18 28.09 26.61 21.01
CA ILE A 18 28.31 25.17 20.91
C ILE A 18 27.14 24.39 21.48
N PHE A 19 26.54 24.86 22.59
CA PHE A 19 25.38 24.22 23.21
C PHE A 19 24.12 24.34 22.36
N ILE A 20 23.91 25.48 21.69
CA ILE A 20 22.78 25.71 20.77
C ILE A 20 22.96 24.85 19.50
N ILE A 21 24.16 24.74 18.95
CA ILE A 21 24.42 23.90 17.78
C ILE A 21 24.22 22.41 18.11
N SER A 22 24.57 21.95 19.32
CA SER A 22 24.35 20.57 19.73
C SER A 22 22.86 20.22 19.91
N LEU A 23 22.00 21.19 20.22
CA LEU A 23 20.55 20.97 20.31
C LEU A 23 19.89 20.79 18.92
N PHE A 24 20.48 21.30 17.86
CA PHE A 24 19.94 21.15 16.49
C PHE A 24 20.33 19.86 15.79
N ILE A 25 21.25 19.06 16.34
CA ILE A 25 21.64 17.76 15.79
C ILE A 25 20.73 16.62 16.30
N VAL A 26 19.87 16.90 17.28
CA VAL A 26 18.95 15.89 17.80
C VAL A 26 17.73 15.83 16.91
N SER A 27 17.69 14.77 16.12
CA SER A 27 16.47 14.09 15.66
C SER A 27 15.77 14.65 14.43
N CYS A 28 16.34 14.37 13.27
CA CYS A 28 15.54 13.74 12.24
C CYS A 28 15.87 12.24 12.28
N SER A 29 15.35 11.51 13.24
CA SER A 29 15.11 10.09 13.06
C SER A 29 13.85 10.01 12.23
N ASP A 30 13.95 9.63 10.98
CA ASP A 30 12.80 9.21 10.21
C ASP A 30 12.07 8.15 11.05
N PRO A 31 10.74 8.27 11.22
CA PRO A 31 10.00 7.27 11.97
C PRO A 31 10.23 5.93 11.29
N GLU A 32 10.83 5.01 12.02
CA GLU A 32 11.09 3.65 11.57
C GLU A 32 9.78 3.08 11.02
N VAL A 33 9.75 2.77 9.73
CA VAL A 33 8.60 2.14 9.09
C VAL A 33 8.52 0.74 9.68
N SER A 34 7.55 0.51 10.55
CA SER A 34 7.30 -0.81 11.13
C SER A 34 6.52 -1.64 10.12
N LEU A 35 7.22 -2.32 9.23
CA LEU A 35 6.62 -3.31 8.34
C LEU A 35 6.28 -4.56 9.15
N GLU A 36 5.05 -5.02 9.02
CA GLU A 36 4.57 -6.27 9.62
C GLU A 36 4.34 -7.30 8.52
N LYS A 37 4.89 -8.52 8.70
CA LYS A 37 4.59 -9.63 7.78
C LYS A 37 3.21 -10.19 8.07
N ILE A 38 2.31 -10.02 7.11
CA ILE A 38 0.94 -10.51 7.20
C ILE A 38 0.69 -11.56 6.12
N THR A 39 -0.01 -12.63 6.50
CA THR A 39 -0.47 -13.65 5.58
C THR A 39 -1.96 -13.51 5.39
N ILE A 40 -2.39 -13.42 4.14
CA ILE A 40 -3.80 -13.44 3.73
C ILE A 40 -4.11 -14.73 3.02
N SER A 41 -5.39 -15.10 2.99
CA SER A 41 -5.92 -16.22 2.20
C SER A 41 -7.18 -15.79 1.46
N GLY A 42 -7.47 -16.44 0.35
CA GLY A 42 -8.65 -16.15 -0.43
C GLY A 42 -9.10 -17.31 -1.30
N GLU A 43 -10.37 -17.22 -1.70
CA GLU A 43 -11.02 -18.10 -2.66
C GLU A 43 -11.44 -17.29 -3.87
N ILE A 44 -11.24 -17.86 -5.06
CA ILE A 44 -11.56 -17.23 -6.34
C ILE A 44 -12.68 -18.03 -6.98
N SER A 45 -13.72 -17.35 -7.39
CA SER A 45 -14.79 -17.91 -8.22
C SER A 45 -14.84 -17.21 -9.56
N ILE A 46 -15.20 -17.93 -10.62
CA ILE A 46 -15.33 -17.40 -11.96
C ILE A 46 -16.74 -17.66 -12.44
N ALA A 47 -17.42 -16.59 -12.87
CA ALA A 47 -18.85 -16.62 -13.16
C ALA A 47 -19.25 -17.47 -14.38
N GLU A 48 -18.30 -17.77 -15.26
CA GLU A 48 -18.54 -18.57 -16.45
C GLU A 48 -17.73 -19.88 -16.43
N THR A 49 -18.20 -20.91 -17.15
CA THR A 49 -17.48 -22.17 -17.31
C THR A 49 -16.33 -21.97 -18.30
N ILE A 50 -15.34 -21.19 -17.87
CA ILE A 50 -14.14 -20.92 -18.65
C ILE A 50 -13.06 -21.88 -18.20
N GLU A 51 -12.46 -22.61 -19.14
CA GLU A 51 -11.24 -23.36 -18.87
C GLU A 51 -10.09 -22.37 -18.73
N ILE A 52 -9.60 -22.22 -17.50
CA ILE A 52 -8.45 -21.36 -17.22
C ILE A 52 -7.20 -22.18 -17.51
N ASN A 53 -6.53 -21.82 -18.58
CA ASN A 53 -5.24 -22.40 -18.99
C ASN A 53 -4.06 -21.48 -18.62
N GLN A 54 -4.32 -20.34 -18.02
CA GLN A 54 -3.35 -19.33 -17.63
C GLN A 54 -3.41 -19.08 -16.11
N PRO A 55 -2.32 -18.67 -15.47
CA PRO A 55 -2.35 -18.25 -14.07
C PRO A 55 -3.29 -17.06 -13.86
N ILE A 56 -3.95 -17.02 -12.72
CA ILE A 56 -4.74 -15.87 -12.29
C ILE A 56 -3.79 -14.81 -11.76
N ASN A 57 -3.90 -13.60 -12.27
CA ASN A 57 -3.13 -12.46 -11.80
C ASN A 57 -3.83 -11.81 -10.61
N LEU A 58 -3.09 -11.58 -9.54
CA LEU A 58 -3.60 -10.93 -8.33
C LEU A 58 -2.73 -9.74 -7.96
N THR A 59 -3.37 -8.66 -7.53
CA THR A 59 -2.69 -7.48 -7.00
C THR A 59 -3.33 -7.07 -5.69
N ILE A 60 -2.50 -6.80 -4.69
CA ILE A 60 -2.87 -6.35 -3.36
C ILE A 60 -2.71 -4.84 -3.30
N PHE A 61 -3.75 -4.14 -2.85
CA PHE A 61 -3.72 -2.70 -2.63
C PHE A 61 -4.09 -2.36 -1.18
N HIS A 62 -3.48 -1.32 -0.63
CA HIS A 62 -4.15 -0.57 0.44
C HIS A 62 -5.40 0.07 -0.14
N ALA A 63 -6.55 -0.14 0.49
CA ALA A 63 -7.78 0.50 0.01
C ALA A 63 -7.65 2.02 0.09
N ILE A 64 -7.06 2.53 1.17
CA ILE A 64 -6.70 3.93 1.33
C ILE A 64 -5.30 4.01 1.95
N SER A 65 -4.45 4.85 1.37
CA SER A 65 -3.09 5.15 1.84
C SER A 65 -2.90 6.65 2.04
N GLY A 66 -2.10 7.03 3.04
CA GLY A 66 -1.78 8.41 3.38
C GLY A 66 -2.46 8.91 4.65
N ILE A 67 -2.27 10.19 4.97
CA ILE A 67 -2.78 10.82 6.19
C ILE A 67 -3.50 12.12 5.85
N GLY A 68 -4.75 12.27 6.33
CA GLY A 68 -5.53 13.49 6.21
C GLY A 68 -5.82 13.86 4.76
N PHE A 69 -5.49 15.08 4.34
CA PHE A 69 -5.75 15.56 2.97
C PHE A 69 -4.85 14.95 1.89
N GLN A 70 -3.91 14.08 2.26
CA GLN A 70 -3.01 13.38 1.36
C GLN A 70 -3.40 11.89 1.21
N GLU A 71 -4.62 11.53 1.55
CA GLU A 71 -5.11 10.18 1.32
C GLU A 71 -5.27 9.89 -0.16
N HIS A 72 -4.79 8.72 -0.57
CA HIS A 72 -4.88 8.21 -1.94
C HIS A 72 -5.53 6.83 -1.93
N PRO A 73 -6.55 6.59 -2.78
CA PRO A 73 -7.11 5.26 -2.94
C PRO A 73 -6.17 4.36 -3.75
N LEU A 74 -6.25 3.07 -3.49
CA LEU A 74 -5.59 2.01 -4.27
C LEU A 74 -4.07 2.19 -4.40
N TYR A 75 -3.39 2.24 -3.28
CA TYR A 75 -1.93 2.18 -3.29
C TYR A 75 -1.48 0.72 -3.38
N GLU A 76 -0.83 0.36 -4.49
CA GLU A 76 -0.35 -1.01 -4.74
C GLU A 76 0.72 -1.40 -3.72
N ILE A 77 0.55 -2.61 -3.15
CA ILE A 77 1.52 -3.23 -2.24
C ILE A 77 2.37 -4.22 -3.02
N GLU A 78 1.73 -5.19 -3.66
CA GLU A 78 2.42 -6.30 -4.34
C GLU A 78 1.48 -6.98 -5.35
N SER A 79 2.07 -7.55 -6.40
CA SER A 79 1.38 -8.39 -7.38
C SER A 79 1.98 -9.81 -7.39
N PHE A 80 1.12 -10.81 -7.56
CA PHE A 80 1.52 -12.22 -7.65
C PHE A 80 0.54 -13.00 -8.53
N THR A 81 0.82 -14.28 -8.78
CA THR A 81 -0.05 -15.16 -9.58
C THR A 81 -0.45 -16.39 -8.79
N SER A 82 -1.59 -16.99 -9.14
CA SER A 82 -2.04 -18.29 -8.63
C SER A 82 -2.50 -19.20 -9.77
N ASP A 83 -2.05 -20.45 -9.74
CA ASP A 83 -2.53 -21.49 -10.65
C ASP A 83 -3.78 -22.20 -10.11
N GLN A 84 -4.30 -21.76 -8.96
CA GLN A 84 -5.43 -22.37 -8.26
C GLN A 84 -6.51 -21.34 -7.94
N LEU A 85 -7.74 -21.84 -7.76
CA LEU A 85 -8.87 -21.02 -7.30
C LEU A 85 -8.82 -20.67 -5.80
N THR A 86 -7.70 -20.95 -5.15
CA THR A 86 -7.41 -20.54 -3.77
C THR A 86 -6.01 -19.96 -3.73
N PHE A 87 -5.79 -19.01 -2.83
CA PHE A 87 -4.45 -18.47 -2.61
C PHE A 87 -4.16 -18.27 -1.12
N GLN A 88 -2.89 -18.34 -0.80
CA GLN A 88 -2.32 -17.87 0.46
C GLN A 88 -1.06 -17.08 0.12
N HIS A 89 -0.98 -15.85 0.58
CA HIS A 89 0.13 -14.96 0.25
C HIS A 89 0.60 -14.18 1.48
N THR A 90 1.93 -14.01 1.61
CA THR A 90 2.56 -13.29 2.72
C THR A 90 3.31 -12.10 2.16
N PHE A 91 3.03 -10.92 2.68
CA PHE A 91 3.62 -9.66 2.23
C PHE A 91 3.97 -8.76 3.41
N ASP A 92 4.75 -7.71 3.14
CA ASP A 92 5.10 -6.70 4.13
C ASP A 92 4.02 -5.60 4.12
N TYR A 93 3.32 -5.43 5.25
CA TYR A 93 2.24 -4.47 5.42
C TYR A 93 2.70 -3.28 6.25
N ASP A 94 2.50 -2.07 5.74
CA ASP A 94 2.66 -0.83 6.49
C ASP A 94 1.30 -0.34 6.97
N ALA A 95 1.07 -0.42 8.29
CA ALA A 95 -0.17 0.06 8.90
C ALA A 95 -0.19 1.59 9.11
N LYS A 96 0.95 2.28 8.93
CA LYS A 96 1.05 3.71 9.21
C LYS A 96 0.44 4.55 8.10
N GLY A 97 -0.73 5.13 8.38
CA GLY A 97 -1.45 5.94 7.39
C GLY A 97 -2.17 5.12 6.32
N ASN A 98 -2.23 3.79 6.48
CA ASN A 98 -2.88 2.89 5.56
C ASN A 98 -4.05 2.19 6.24
N ARG A 99 -5.12 1.93 5.49
CA ARG A 99 -6.29 1.22 6.00
C ARG A 99 -7.00 0.45 4.91
N GLY A 100 -7.60 -0.66 5.32
CA GLY A 100 -8.30 -1.56 4.44
C GLY A 100 -7.35 -2.26 3.45
N LEU A 101 -7.83 -3.35 2.90
CA LEU A 101 -7.13 -4.11 1.87
C LEU A 101 -8.09 -4.40 0.73
N LEU A 102 -7.62 -4.28 -0.50
CA LEU A 102 -8.32 -4.66 -1.70
C LEU A 102 -7.47 -5.67 -2.45
N ILE A 103 -8.06 -6.82 -2.76
CA ILE A 103 -7.47 -7.84 -3.63
C ILE A 103 -8.15 -7.73 -4.99
N TYR A 104 -7.41 -7.33 -5.99
CA TYR A 104 -7.83 -7.33 -7.38
C TYR A 104 -7.31 -8.58 -8.07
N ALA A 105 -8.17 -9.27 -8.80
CA ALA A 105 -7.78 -10.43 -9.59
C ALA A 105 -8.31 -10.33 -11.01
N TRP A 106 -7.53 -10.83 -11.99
CA TRP A 106 -7.95 -10.92 -13.37
C TRP A 106 -7.35 -12.15 -14.05
N VAL A 107 -8.04 -12.62 -15.09
CA VAL A 107 -7.62 -13.73 -15.93
C VAL A 107 -7.39 -13.25 -17.34
N ASP A 108 -6.24 -13.63 -17.88
CA ASP A 108 -5.83 -13.37 -19.26
C ASP A 108 -6.42 -14.47 -20.15
N LEU A 109 -7.48 -14.17 -20.86
CA LEU A 109 -8.19 -15.15 -21.71
C LEU A 109 -7.67 -15.21 -23.13
N ASP A 110 -7.00 -14.17 -23.61
CA ASP A 110 -6.42 -14.14 -24.96
C ASP A 110 -4.91 -14.41 -24.99
N GLY A 111 -4.25 -14.44 -23.83
CA GLY A 111 -2.85 -14.83 -23.68
C GLY A 111 -1.87 -13.73 -24.09
N ASP A 112 -2.28 -12.46 -24.09
CA ASP A 112 -1.42 -11.34 -24.48
C ASP A 112 -0.65 -10.73 -23.29
N GLY A 113 -0.97 -11.14 -22.04
CA GLY A 113 -0.32 -10.68 -20.81
C GLY A 113 -0.78 -9.30 -20.32
N ILE A 114 -1.82 -8.74 -20.93
CA ILE A 114 -2.34 -7.42 -20.61
C ILE A 114 -3.84 -7.52 -20.35
N ASN A 115 -4.29 -7.00 -19.19
CA ASN A 115 -5.72 -6.96 -18.88
C ASN A 115 -6.45 -6.04 -19.88
N CYS A 116 -6.97 -6.61 -20.93
CA CYS A 116 -7.70 -5.97 -22.01
C CYS A 116 -6.97 -4.86 -22.79
N THR A 117 -6.84 -5.11 -24.05
CA THR A 117 -6.33 -4.12 -25.01
C THR A 117 -7.50 -3.47 -25.79
N PRO A 118 -7.25 -2.42 -26.58
CA PRO A 118 -8.27 -1.84 -27.45
C PRO A 118 -8.81 -2.81 -28.51
N VAL A 119 -8.06 -3.88 -28.83
CA VAL A 119 -8.40 -4.87 -29.84
C VAL A 119 -8.94 -6.19 -29.27
N SER A 120 -8.61 -6.51 -28.02
CA SER A 120 -9.12 -7.68 -27.30
C SER A 120 -9.70 -7.27 -25.96
N ARG A 121 -10.94 -7.67 -25.71
CA ARG A 121 -11.72 -7.29 -24.54
C ARG A 121 -12.40 -8.49 -23.88
N THR A 122 -11.69 -9.61 -23.86
CA THR A 122 -12.20 -10.89 -23.36
C THR A 122 -11.87 -11.16 -21.89
N ASP A 123 -10.82 -10.51 -21.37
CA ASP A 123 -10.35 -10.74 -20.00
C ASP A 123 -11.37 -10.35 -18.95
N LEU A 124 -11.41 -11.10 -17.88
CA LEU A 124 -12.33 -10.89 -16.78
C LEU A 124 -11.57 -10.51 -15.52
N ALA A 125 -12.19 -9.64 -14.73
CA ALA A 125 -11.65 -9.20 -13.46
C ALA A 125 -12.69 -9.22 -12.34
N GLY A 126 -12.19 -9.15 -11.10
CA GLY A 126 -12.99 -9.07 -9.90
C GLY A 126 -12.18 -8.54 -8.72
N VAL A 127 -12.89 -8.20 -7.64
CA VAL A 127 -12.24 -7.72 -6.39
C VAL A 127 -12.88 -8.33 -5.17
N ALA A 128 -12.08 -8.39 -4.08
CA ALA A 128 -12.57 -8.50 -2.71
C ALA A 128 -12.00 -7.36 -1.88
N ILE A 129 -12.80 -6.76 -1.01
CA ILE A 129 -12.43 -5.61 -0.18
C ILE A 129 -12.66 -5.96 1.28
N ASN A 130 -11.67 -5.66 2.14
CA ASN A 130 -11.81 -5.65 3.58
C ASN A 130 -11.38 -4.28 4.11
N GLU A 131 -12.35 -3.40 4.39
CA GLU A 131 -12.11 -2.03 4.86
C GLU A 131 -11.57 -1.97 6.30
N GLU A 132 -11.81 -3.04 7.07
CA GLU A 132 -11.38 -3.15 8.47
C GLU A 132 -9.99 -3.78 8.65
N PHE A 133 -9.36 -4.22 7.54
CA PHE A 133 -8.02 -4.80 7.59
C PHE A 133 -6.99 -3.76 8.14
N PRO A 134 -6.04 -4.16 9.02
CA PRO A 134 -5.75 -5.52 9.49
C PRO A 134 -6.48 -5.96 10.76
N LYS A 135 -7.46 -5.20 11.28
CA LYS A 135 -8.21 -5.56 12.49
C LYS A 135 -8.94 -6.89 12.33
N THR A 136 -9.45 -7.15 11.12
CA THR A 136 -10.03 -8.42 10.72
C THR A 136 -9.21 -8.99 9.58
N ASN A 137 -8.87 -10.28 9.66
CA ASN A 137 -8.16 -10.99 8.59
C ASN A 137 -9.05 -12.17 8.16
N GLU A 138 -10.09 -11.85 7.42
CA GLU A 138 -11.05 -12.81 6.87
C GLU A 138 -10.53 -13.39 5.55
N VAL A 139 -11.09 -14.54 5.15
CA VAL A 139 -10.82 -15.14 3.85
C VAL A 139 -11.41 -14.25 2.76
N PHE A 140 -10.59 -13.78 1.83
CA PHE A 140 -11.04 -12.94 0.72
C PHE A 140 -11.80 -13.78 -0.30
N GLN A 141 -13.02 -13.34 -0.67
CA GLN A 141 -13.85 -13.98 -1.69
C GLN A 141 -13.81 -13.10 -2.95
N VAL A 142 -13.05 -13.54 -3.96
CA VAL A 142 -12.91 -12.80 -5.22
C VAL A 142 -13.77 -13.46 -6.29
N GLU A 143 -14.78 -12.75 -6.79
CA GLU A 143 -15.59 -13.20 -7.91
C GLU A 143 -15.15 -12.52 -9.20
N ILE A 144 -14.51 -13.27 -10.10
CA ILE A 144 -14.04 -12.79 -11.42
C ILE A 144 -15.18 -12.93 -12.42
N LYS A 145 -15.78 -11.81 -12.82
CA LYS A 145 -16.96 -11.80 -13.73
C LYS A 145 -17.08 -10.58 -14.62
N THR A 146 -16.32 -9.53 -14.36
CA THR A 146 -16.49 -8.25 -15.04
C THR A 146 -15.46 -8.08 -16.12
N PRO A 147 -15.87 -7.94 -17.39
CA PRO A 147 -14.91 -7.83 -18.49
C PRO A 147 -14.21 -6.48 -18.50
N CYS A 148 -12.91 -6.50 -18.76
CA CYS A 148 -12.09 -5.35 -19.11
C CYS A 148 -12.16 -4.17 -18.15
N VAL A 149 -12.06 -4.42 -16.85
CA VAL A 149 -12.06 -3.37 -15.82
C VAL A 149 -10.79 -3.43 -14.99
N GLY A 150 -10.22 -2.27 -14.70
CA GLY A 150 -9.11 -2.11 -13.76
C GLY A 150 -9.59 -2.03 -12.30
N PRO A 151 -8.66 -2.06 -11.33
CA PRO A 151 -9.00 -2.07 -9.91
C PRO A 151 -9.74 -0.82 -9.44
N ASP A 152 -9.49 0.33 -10.04
CA ASP A 152 -10.13 1.60 -9.71
C ASP A 152 -11.61 1.66 -10.06
N TRP A 153 -12.09 0.81 -10.98
CA TRP A 153 -13.50 0.67 -11.30
C TRP A 153 -14.31 0.10 -10.13
N PHE A 154 -13.71 -0.80 -9.38
CA PHE A 154 -14.35 -1.49 -8.26
C PHE A 154 -14.29 -0.72 -6.95
N TYR A 155 -13.50 0.35 -6.88
CA TYR A 155 -13.32 1.08 -5.64
C TYR A 155 -14.59 1.86 -5.25
N PRO A 156 -15.18 1.62 -4.06
CA PRO A 156 -16.50 2.16 -3.69
C PRO A 156 -16.49 3.66 -3.30
N GLY A 157 -15.39 4.34 -3.42
CA GLY A 157 -15.18 5.68 -2.88
C GLY A 157 -15.33 6.84 -3.87
N LYS A 158 -15.96 6.65 -5.03
CA LYS A 158 -16.18 7.75 -6.00
C LYS A 158 -17.62 8.16 -6.05
#